data_a0d26671efee31bcc895a8c84a66f205
#
_entry.id   a0d26671efee31bcc895a8c84a66f205
#
_cell.length_a   1.000
_cell.length_b   1.000
_cell.length_c   1.000
_cell.angle_alpha   90.00
_cell.angle_beta   90.00
_cell.angle_gamma   90.00
#
_symmetry.space_group_name_H-M   'P 1'
#
loop_
_entity.id
_entity.type
_entity.pdbx_description
1 polymer ?
#
loop_
_entity_poly.entity_id
_entity_poly.type
_entity_poly.pdbx_seq_one_letter_code
_entity_poly.pdbx_strand_id
1 'polypeptide(L)'
;MIGKLNHVAIAVPDLDAAAALYRDAFGAKVSAPLALPEHGVTTVFVELPNTKIELLEPLGDASPIAAFLQRHPSGGIHHVCYEVGDIEQACRRLRARGMRILGDGKPSTGAHGKPVVFAHPKDALGTLVELEQV
;
A
#
# COMPACT_ATOMS: atom_id res chain seq x y z
N MET A 1 -11.49 15.55 3.90
CA MET A 1 -11.73 14.10 3.87
C MET A 1 -10.47 13.31 4.24
N ILE A 2 -9.40 13.46 3.47
CA ILE A 2 -8.15 12.76 3.82
C ILE A 2 -7.48 13.41 5.02
N GLY A 3 -6.96 12.56 5.91
CA GLY A 3 -6.22 12.95 7.10
C GLY A 3 -4.72 12.74 6.90
N LYS A 4 -4.10 11.98 7.81
CA LYS A 4 -2.66 11.74 7.77
C LYS A 4 -2.25 10.86 6.60
N LEU A 5 -1.01 11.01 6.17
CA LEU A 5 -0.33 10.01 5.35
C LEU A 5 -0.06 8.78 6.23
N ASN A 6 -0.78 7.69 5.98
CA ASN A 6 -0.62 6.46 6.76
C ASN A 6 0.70 5.77 6.43
N HIS A 7 0.97 5.58 5.13
CA HIS A 7 2.23 5.00 4.67
C HIS A 7 2.50 5.30 3.20
N VAL A 8 3.76 5.10 2.82
CA VAL A 8 4.21 4.97 1.44
C VAL A 8 4.63 3.52 1.24
N ALA A 9 4.08 2.85 0.24
CA ALA A 9 4.39 1.46 -0.07
C ALA A 9 5.39 1.35 -1.20
N ILE A 10 6.43 0.56 -0.98
CA ILE A 10 7.51 0.31 -1.94
C ILE A 10 7.52 -1.19 -2.27
N ALA A 11 7.34 -1.51 -3.54
CA ALA A 11 7.49 -2.88 -4.04
C ALA A 11 8.99 -3.20 -4.16
N VAL A 12 9.39 -4.34 -3.63
CA VAL A 12 10.80 -4.77 -3.61
C VAL A 12 10.93 -6.20 -4.13
N PRO A 13 12.02 -6.51 -4.87
CA PRO A 13 12.24 -7.88 -5.37
C PRO A 13 12.66 -8.87 -4.29
N ASP A 14 13.24 -8.39 -3.19
CA ASP A 14 13.74 -9.21 -2.08
C ASP A 14 13.47 -8.47 -0.77
N LEU A 15 12.46 -8.95 -0.03
CA LEU A 15 11.99 -8.30 1.19
C LEU A 15 13.04 -8.34 2.30
N ASP A 16 13.78 -9.45 2.45
CA ASP A 16 14.81 -9.56 3.48
C ASP A 16 15.96 -8.57 3.25
N ALA A 17 16.38 -8.44 1.99
CA ALA A 17 17.42 -7.46 1.62
C ALA A 17 16.94 -6.02 1.83
N ALA A 18 15.69 -5.73 1.49
CA ALA A 18 15.09 -4.41 1.68
C ALA A 18 14.97 -4.05 3.16
N ALA A 19 14.49 -5.00 3.98
CA ALA A 19 14.40 -4.81 5.43
C ALA A 19 15.78 -4.57 6.05
N ALA A 20 16.80 -5.32 5.61
CA ALA A 20 18.17 -5.14 6.08
C ALA A 20 18.72 -3.77 5.69
N LEU A 21 18.43 -3.28 4.48
CA LEU A 21 18.84 -1.94 4.04
C LEU A 21 18.29 -0.87 4.98
N TYR A 22 16.98 -0.91 5.26
CA TYR A 22 16.35 0.08 6.14
C TYR A 22 16.85 -0.02 7.57
N ARG A 23 17.02 -1.24 8.09
CA ARG A 23 17.51 -1.45 9.46
C ARG A 23 18.98 -1.06 9.62
N ASP A 24 19.85 -1.54 8.72
CA ASP A 24 21.30 -1.48 8.91
C ASP A 24 21.92 -0.22 8.30
N ALA A 25 21.47 0.19 7.09
CA ALA A 25 21.99 1.39 6.44
C ALA A 25 21.28 2.67 6.88
N PHE A 26 19.93 2.63 6.98
CA PHE A 26 19.15 3.80 7.37
C PHE A 26 18.87 3.88 8.87
N GLY A 27 19.23 2.86 9.65
CA GLY A 27 19.04 2.86 11.10
C GLY A 27 17.59 2.88 11.55
N ALA A 28 16.68 2.38 10.74
CA ALA A 28 15.25 2.41 11.02
C ALA A 28 14.79 1.21 11.83
N LYS A 29 13.65 1.38 12.51
CA LYS A 29 12.94 0.30 13.19
C LYS A 29 12.09 -0.45 12.18
N VAL A 30 12.33 -1.76 12.03
CA VAL A 30 11.70 -2.61 11.03
C VAL A 30 10.90 -3.71 11.73
N SER A 31 9.64 -3.90 11.32
CA SER A 31 8.76 -4.95 11.87
C SER A 31 9.15 -6.35 11.38
N ALA A 32 8.58 -7.38 12.01
CA ALA A 32 8.63 -8.74 11.48
C ALA A 32 7.79 -8.83 10.18
N PRO A 33 8.15 -9.75 9.26
CA PRO A 33 7.34 -9.98 8.07
C PRO A 33 5.93 -10.48 8.39
N LEU A 34 4.95 -10.02 7.60
CA LEU A 34 3.56 -10.43 7.69
C LEU A 34 3.07 -10.90 6.32
N ALA A 35 2.73 -12.17 6.20
CA ALA A 35 2.16 -12.72 4.98
C ALA A 35 0.67 -12.39 4.89
N LEU A 36 0.26 -11.86 3.74
CA LEU A 36 -1.12 -11.51 3.42
C LEU A 36 -1.52 -12.22 2.12
N PRO A 37 -1.85 -13.53 2.19
CA PRO A 37 -2.13 -14.32 0.98
C PRO A 37 -3.30 -13.76 0.15
N GLU A 38 -4.33 -13.22 0.80
CA GLU A 38 -5.50 -12.62 0.15
C GLU A 38 -5.15 -11.36 -0.67
N HIS A 39 -4.03 -10.72 -0.35
CA HIS A 39 -3.51 -9.56 -1.09
C HIS A 39 -2.34 -9.94 -2.02
N GLY A 40 -1.88 -11.19 -1.95
CA GLY A 40 -0.76 -11.67 -2.76
C GLY A 40 0.59 -11.03 -2.41
N VAL A 41 0.80 -10.66 -1.14
CA VAL A 41 2.02 -9.99 -0.68
C VAL A 41 2.49 -10.51 0.67
N THR A 42 3.79 -10.37 0.90
CA THR A 42 4.39 -10.36 2.23
C THR A 42 4.90 -8.96 2.49
N THR A 43 4.61 -8.41 3.65
CA THR A 43 4.90 -7.02 3.97
C THR A 43 5.75 -6.88 5.23
N VAL A 44 6.53 -5.79 5.27
CA VAL A 44 7.29 -5.32 6.43
C VAL A 44 7.01 -3.84 6.59
N PHE A 45 6.80 -3.38 7.83
CA PHE A 45 6.63 -1.96 8.12
C PHE A 45 7.89 -1.37 8.72
N VAL A 46 8.28 -0.21 8.21
CA VAL A 46 9.38 0.61 8.71
C VAL A 46 8.77 1.83 9.41
N GLU A 47 8.94 1.92 10.72
CA GLU A 47 8.38 3.01 11.52
C GLU A 47 9.23 4.27 11.40
N LEU A 48 8.58 5.39 11.08
CA LEU A 48 9.18 6.72 11.07
C LEU A 48 8.47 7.60 12.10
N PRO A 49 9.07 8.72 12.54
CA PRO A 49 8.41 9.60 13.51
C PRO A 49 7.07 10.17 13.05
N ASN A 50 6.88 10.34 11.74
CA ASN A 50 5.70 11.02 11.15
C ASN A 50 4.80 10.11 10.31
N THR A 51 5.27 8.93 9.92
CA THR A 51 4.52 7.97 9.10
C THR A 51 5.22 6.63 9.13
N LYS A 52 4.95 5.77 8.16
CA LYS A 52 5.69 4.51 7.96
C LYS A 52 5.88 4.21 6.50
N ILE A 53 6.86 3.38 6.21
CA ILE A 53 7.08 2.80 4.88
C ILE A 53 6.62 1.36 4.94
N GLU A 54 5.86 0.92 3.96
CA GLU A 54 5.50 -0.48 3.78
C GLU A 54 6.36 -1.06 2.66
N LEU A 55 7.14 -2.09 2.96
CA LEU A 55 7.91 -2.83 1.96
C LEU A 55 7.11 -4.06 1.57
N LEU A 56 6.90 -4.26 0.26
CA LEU A 56 6.02 -5.32 -0.27
C LEU A 56 6.81 -6.23 -1.21
N GLU A 57 6.72 -7.54 -0.99
CA GLU A 57 7.23 -8.57 -1.86
C GLU A 57 6.08 -9.42 -2.37
N PRO A 58 6.12 -9.94 -3.62
CA PRO A 58 5.06 -10.81 -4.13
C PRO A 58 4.94 -12.09 -3.31
N LEU A 59 3.70 -12.52 -3.07
CA LEU A 59 3.36 -13.82 -2.53
C LEU A 59 2.47 -14.52 -3.53
N GLY A 60 3.06 -15.46 -4.27
CA GLY A 60 2.39 -16.15 -5.37
C GLY A 60 2.55 -15.46 -6.73
N ASP A 61 2.38 -16.25 -7.80
CA ASP A 61 2.62 -15.79 -9.18
C ASP A 61 1.56 -14.82 -9.70
N ALA A 62 0.36 -14.88 -9.13
CA ALA A 62 -0.76 -14.02 -9.52
C ALA A 62 -0.77 -12.68 -8.76
N SER A 63 0.27 -12.38 -7.99
CA SER A 63 0.36 -11.15 -7.20
C SER A 63 0.39 -9.91 -8.10
N PRO A 64 -0.38 -8.85 -7.79
CA PRO A 64 -0.28 -7.56 -8.49
C PRO A 64 1.12 -6.93 -8.35
N ILE A 65 1.84 -7.25 -7.26
CA ILE A 65 3.22 -6.79 -7.06
C ILE A 65 4.18 -7.48 -8.02
N ALA A 66 3.94 -8.75 -8.38
CA ALA A 66 4.74 -9.44 -9.38
C ALA A 66 4.67 -8.72 -10.74
N ALA A 67 3.47 -8.32 -11.17
CA ALA A 67 3.29 -7.57 -12.40
C ALA A 67 3.98 -6.19 -12.35
N PHE A 68 3.91 -5.51 -11.22
CA PHE A 68 4.61 -4.24 -11.03
C PHE A 68 6.13 -4.41 -11.15
N LEU A 69 6.69 -5.44 -10.54
CA LEU A 69 8.14 -5.70 -10.56
C LEU A 69 8.64 -6.14 -11.94
N GLN A 70 7.79 -6.70 -12.79
CA GLN A 70 8.15 -6.97 -14.20
C GLN A 70 8.47 -5.66 -14.93
N ARG A 71 7.74 -4.58 -14.64
CA ARG A 71 7.97 -3.25 -15.22
C ARG A 71 9.05 -2.47 -14.48
N HIS A 72 9.27 -2.78 -13.21
CA HIS A 72 10.22 -2.11 -12.32
C HIS A 72 11.07 -3.15 -11.57
N PRO A 73 12.04 -3.80 -12.26
CA PRO A 73 12.78 -4.94 -11.70
C PRO A 73 13.58 -4.63 -10.43
N SER A 74 13.99 -3.37 -10.26
CA SER A 74 14.73 -2.92 -9.06
C SER A 74 13.81 -2.47 -7.93
N GLY A 75 12.48 -2.54 -8.13
CA GLY A 75 11.50 -2.03 -7.21
C GLY A 75 11.12 -0.58 -7.47
N GLY A 76 10.30 -0.01 -6.61
CA GLY A 76 9.84 1.36 -6.70
C GLY A 76 8.61 1.61 -5.85
N ILE A 77 8.21 2.88 -5.73
CA ILE A 77 6.99 3.26 -5.02
C ILE A 77 5.79 2.66 -5.75
N HIS A 78 4.99 1.88 -5.02
CA HIS A 78 3.80 1.23 -5.55
C HIS A 78 2.54 2.05 -5.29
N HIS A 79 2.36 2.54 -4.06
CA HIS A 79 1.20 3.36 -3.72
C HIS A 79 1.49 4.25 -2.50
N VAL A 80 0.58 5.19 -2.28
CA VAL A 80 0.51 5.99 -1.05
C VAL A 80 -0.83 5.75 -0.38
N CYS A 81 -0.86 5.75 0.95
CA CYS A 81 -2.07 5.52 1.73
C CYS A 81 -2.38 6.73 2.60
N TYR A 82 -3.61 7.25 2.47
CA TYR A 82 -4.12 8.30 3.34
C TYR A 82 -5.19 7.76 4.28
N GLU A 83 -5.26 8.30 5.48
CA GLU A 83 -6.29 7.96 6.46
C GLU A 83 -7.58 8.73 6.18
N VAL A 84 -8.71 8.06 6.41
CA VAL A 84 -10.05 8.66 6.34
C VAL A 84 -10.86 8.27 7.57
N GLY A 85 -11.80 9.12 7.98
CA GLY A 85 -12.66 8.82 9.12
C GLY A 85 -13.80 7.84 8.80
N ASP A 86 -14.28 7.84 7.55
CA ASP A 86 -15.40 7.03 7.10
C ASP A 86 -15.16 6.58 5.65
N ILE A 87 -14.86 5.30 5.47
CA ILE A 87 -14.51 4.75 4.16
C ILE A 87 -15.68 4.74 3.18
N GLU A 88 -16.91 4.55 3.66
CA GLU A 88 -18.09 4.56 2.81
C GLU A 88 -18.38 5.97 2.27
N GLN A 89 -18.23 6.97 3.13
CA GLN A 89 -18.34 8.37 2.71
C GLN A 89 -17.24 8.73 1.71
N ALA A 90 -16.02 8.26 1.95
CA ALA A 90 -14.91 8.46 1.02
C ALA A 90 -15.22 7.86 -0.35
N CYS A 91 -15.73 6.62 -0.40
CA CYS A 91 -16.13 5.98 -1.65
C CYS A 91 -17.20 6.79 -2.40
N ARG A 92 -18.23 7.25 -1.69
CA ARG A 92 -19.29 8.09 -2.31
C ARG A 92 -18.70 9.36 -2.90
N ARG A 93 -17.78 10.00 -2.18
CA ARG A 93 -17.12 11.22 -2.64
C ARG A 93 -16.27 11.00 -3.89
N LEU A 94 -15.48 9.94 -3.93
CA LEU A 94 -14.68 9.58 -5.11
C LEU A 94 -15.57 9.34 -6.33
N ARG A 95 -16.63 8.54 -6.16
CA ARG A 95 -17.57 8.25 -7.25
C ARG A 95 -18.29 9.49 -7.77
N ALA A 96 -18.67 10.38 -6.87
CA ALA A 96 -19.32 11.64 -7.25
C ALA A 96 -18.41 12.53 -8.10
N ARG A 97 -17.09 12.35 -7.99
CA ARG A 97 -16.10 13.04 -8.82
C ARG A 97 -15.69 12.25 -10.07
N GLY A 98 -16.36 11.13 -10.33
CA GLY A 98 -16.06 10.28 -11.49
C GLY A 98 -14.81 9.43 -11.33
N MET A 99 -14.26 9.29 -10.11
CA MET A 99 -13.08 8.49 -9.86
C MET A 99 -13.45 7.01 -9.69
N ARG A 100 -12.65 6.14 -10.30
CA ARG A 100 -12.85 4.68 -10.24
C ARG A 100 -12.19 4.12 -8.97
N ILE A 101 -12.92 3.20 -8.31
CA ILE A 101 -12.40 2.40 -7.21
C ILE A 101 -12.08 1.01 -7.76
N LEU A 102 -10.87 0.52 -7.50
CA LEU A 102 -10.40 -0.77 -8.01
C LEU A 102 -11.13 -1.95 -7.35
N GLY A 103 -11.02 -3.13 -7.97
CA GLY A 103 -11.68 -4.35 -7.51
C GLY A 103 -13.17 -4.30 -7.79
N ASP A 104 -13.97 -4.76 -6.82
CA ASP A 104 -15.43 -4.74 -6.90
C ASP A 104 -16.06 -3.39 -6.52
N GLY A 105 -15.22 -2.39 -6.25
CA GLY A 105 -15.65 -1.06 -5.84
C GLY A 105 -16.07 -0.94 -4.39
N LYS A 106 -15.89 -1.99 -3.60
CA LYS A 106 -16.23 -2.04 -2.17
C LYS A 106 -15.00 -2.09 -1.30
N PRO A 107 -15.07 -1.61 -0.04
CA PRO A 107 -13.98 -1.76 0.91
C PRO A 107 -13.60 -3.22 1.14
N SER A 108 -12.30 -3.48 1.26
CA SER A 108 -11.73 -4.75 1.71
C SER A 108 -10.94 -4.53 2.99
N THR A 109 -10.43 -5.62 3.58
CA THR A 109 -9.61 -5.52 4.79
C THR A 109 -8.14 -5.40 4.42
N GLY A 110 -7.48 -4.35 4.89
CA GLY A 110 -6.06 -4.09 4.65
C GLY A 110 -5.13 -4.75 5.67
N ALA A 111 -3.83 -4.42 5.56
CA ALA A 111 -2.78 -5.01 6.40
C ALA A 111 -2.97 -4.76 7.89
N HIS A 112 -3.61 -3.65 8.27
CA HIS A 112 -3.88 -3.30 9.67
C HIS A 112 -5.22 -3.82 10.19
N GLY A 113 -5.91 -4.67 9.41
CA GLY A 113 -7.23 -5.18 9.77
C GLY A 113 -8.35 -4.16 9.64
N LYS A 114 -8.13 -3.07 8.92
CA LYS A 114 -9.10 -1.98 8.74
C LYS A 114 -9.61 -1.89 7.32
N PRO A 115 -10.81 -1.30 7.10
CA PRO A 115 -11.34 -1.13 5.75
C PRO A 115 -10.46 -0.24 4.87
N VAL A 116 -10.19 -0.71 3.65
CA VAL A 116 -9.40 0.01 2.65
C VAL A 116 -10.08 -0.02 1.29
N VAL A 117 -9.80 1.01 0.47
CA VAL A 117 -10.10 1.04 -0.96
C VAL A 117 -8.91 1.63 -1.71
N PHE A 118 -8.82 1.30 -3.01
CA PHE A 118 -7.80 1.84 -3.91
C PHE A 118 -8.46 2.63 -5.03
N ALA A 119 -8.03 3.88 -5.21
CA ALA A 119 -8.43 4.72 -6.34
C ALA A 119 -7.53 4.41 -7.56
N HIS A 120 -8.16 4.35 -8.74
CA HIS A 120 -7.44 4.06 -9.99
C HIS A 120 -6.38 5.14 -10.25
N PRO A 121 -5.13 4.75 -10.59
CA PRO A 121 -4.04 5.73 -10.76
C PRO A 121 -4.29 6.74 -11.87
N LYS A 122 -5.02 6.37 -12.94
CA LYS A 122 -5.37 7.33 -14.01
C LYS A 122 -6.27 8.46 -13.52
N ASP A 123 -6.99 8.27 -12.44
CA ASP A 123 -7.85 9.28 -11.83
C ASP A 123 -7.17 10.04 -10.70
N ALA A 124 -5.95 9.62 -10.32
CA ALA A 124 -5.19 10.13 -9.19
C ALA A 124 -3.76 10.51 -9.59
N LEU A 125 -3.62 11.22 -10.71
CA LEU A 125 -2.35 11.80 -11.19
C LEU A 125 -1.25 10.76 -11.45
N GLY A 126 -1.64 9.57 -11.90
CA GLY A 126 -0.71 8.47 -12.17
C GLY A 126 -0.23 7.71 -10.94
N THR A 127 -0.79 8.03 -9.77
CA THR A 127 -0.42 7.41 -8.49
C THR A 127 -1.54 6.50 -8.01
N LEU A 128 -1.24 5.24 -7.70
CA LEU A 128 -2.19 4.38 -7.00
C LEU A 128 -2.36 4.92 -5.57
N VAL A 129 -3.59 5.24 -5.20
CA VAL A 129 -3.91 5.82 -3.89
C VAL A 129 -4.78 4.84 -3.10
N GLU A 130 -4.31 4.48 -1.92
CA GLU A 130 -5.07 3.73 -0.93
C GLU A 130 -5.71 4.69 0.07
N LEU A 131 -6.94 4.41 0.47
CA LEU A 131 -7.59 5.06 1.60
C LEU A 131 -7.86 4.00 2.67
N GLU A 132 -7.47 4.28 3.90
CA GLU A 132 -7.67 3.38 5.04
C GLU A 132 -8.48 4.09 6.12
N GLN A 133 -9.53 3.42 6.60
CA GLN A 133 -10.33 3.95 7.71
C GLN A 133 -9.56 3.84 9.02
N VAL A 134 -9.54 4.92 9.79
CA VAL A 134 -8.94 4.93 11.12
C VAL A 134 -9.92 4.57 12.23
#